data_6deffcd6da736385a4b2e4b398c4fc28
#
_entry.id   6deffcd6da736385a4b2e4b398c4fc28
#
_cell.length_a   1.000
_cell.length_b   1.000
_cell.length_c   1.000
_cell.angle_alpha   90.00
_cell.angle_beta   90.00
_cell.angle_gamma   90.00
#
_symmetry.space_group_name_H-M   'P 1'
#
loop_
_entity.id
_entity.type
_entity.pdbx_description
1 polymer ?
#
loop_
_entity_poly.entity_id
_entity_poly.type
_entity_poly.pdbx_seq_one_letter_code
_entity_poly.pdbx_strand_id
1 'polypeptide(L)'
;MVLPIYDDHLHLSPSGRHIEALKEFKAEGGTGLTLVTLPYPEVQITDGEDFRKAFDITVGFSEKGRELGLNIHTAVGPYPILLIHLAEQYGLERAESIMMRGMEIAAEYVADGRADLIGEVGRPHFEVSQDIIDACNRVLQYGMDLAHENACAVMIHSESEEWTDANLAEMARSSGMEPRMVVKHSSPPWVTPEETHGVTPSVPASRKLIREALSKGRHFMLETDFIDDPARPTSIMAVTTVPKRVKGLFTTGEISEEDVYRMCQDIPESLYGRR
;
A
#
# COMPACT_ATOMS: atom_id res chain seq x y z
N MET A 1 -17.20 2.13 -23.65
CA MET A 1 -17.16 1.77 -22.21
C MET A 1 -15.77 2.15 -21.72
N VAL A 2 -15.66 2.80 -20.57
CA VAL A 2 -14.35 3.11 -19.95
C VAL A 2 -14.03 1.93 -19.04
N LEU A 3 -12.91 1.23 -19.31
CA LEU A 3 -12.46 0.14 -18.44
C LEU A 3 -11.98 0.72 -17.11
N PRO A 4 -12.25 0.07 -15.97
CA PRO A 4 -11.64 0.43 -14.71
C PRO A 4 -10.14 0.11 -14.79
N ILE A 5 -9.29 1.06 -14.41
CA ILE A 5 -7.84 0.86 -14.33
C ILE A 5 -7.38 1.42 -12.99
N TYR A 6 -6.85 0.56 -12.16
CA TYR A 6 -6.50 0.83 -10.77
C TYR A 6 -5.02 0.55 -10.49
N ASP A 7 -4.33 1.50 -9.87
CA ASP A 7 -2.96 1.34 -9.38
C ASP A 7 -3.00 1.24 -7.84
N ASP A 8 -2.66 0.07 -7.32
CA ASP A 8 -2.88 -0.22 -5.91
C ASP A 8 -1.87 0.45 -4.95
N HIS A 9 -0.75 0.97 -5.45
CA HIS A 9 0.26 1.57 -4.57
C HIS A 9 1.07 2.65 -5.28
N LEU A 10 0.90 3.88 -4.85
CA LEU A 10 1.75 4.99 -5.26
C LEU A 10 1.82 6.10 -4.20
N HIS A 11 2.85 6.93 -4.33
CA HIS A 11 3.14 8.02 -3.40
C HIS A 11 3.27 9.35 -4.11
N LEU A 12 2.71 10.41 -3.52
CA LEU A 12 2.96 11.79 -3.93
C LEU A 12 3.76 12.54 -2.88
N SER A 13 4.56 13.50 -3.29
CA SER A 13 5.40 14.30 -2.39
C SER A 13 5.14 15.79 -2.57
N PRO A 14 5.17 16.63 -1.49
CA PRO A 14 5.09 18.08 -1.60
C PRO A 14 6.16 18.71 -2.49
N SER A 15 7.32 18.08 -2.59
CA SER A 15 8.42 18.51 -3.45
C SER A 15 8.35 17.93 -4.87
N GLY A 16 7.37 17.07 -5.16
CA GLY A 16 7.19 16.38 -6.43
C GLY A 16 6.30 17.12 -7.44
N ARG A 17 5.75 16.37 -8.39
CA ARG A 17 4.82 16.86 -9.42
C ARG A 17 3.36 16.90 -8.93
N HIS A 18 3.08 16.27 -7.81
CA HIS A 18 1.78 16.25 -7.14
C HIS A 18 0.62 15.87 -8.07
N ILE A 19 -0.31 16.82 -8.19
CA ILE A 19 -1.53 16.69 -9.00
C ILE A 19 -1.23 16.53 -10.49
N GLU A 20 -0.10 17.01 -10.98
CA GLU A 20 0.27 16.81 -12.40
C GLU A 20 0.57 15.31 -12.67
N ALA A 21 1.12 14.57 -11.72
CA ALA A 21 1.29 13.12 -11.85
C ALA A 21 -0.09 12.41 -11.93
N LEU A 22 -1.07 12.83 -11.12
CA LEU A 22 -2.43 12.29 -11.19
C LEU A 22 -3.16 12.65 -12.50
N LYS A 23 -2.94 13.85 -13.04
CA LYS A 23 -3.46 14.23 -14.35
C LYS A 23 -2.87 13.37 -15.47
N GLU A 24 -1.57 13.08 -15.40
CA GLU A 24 -0.89 12.18 -16.35
C GLU A 24 -1.44 10.75 -16.25
N PHE A 25 -1.61 10.21 -15.04
CA PHE A 25 -2.25 8.92 -14.78
C PHE A 25 -3.64 8.85 -15.41
N LYS A 26 -4.49 9.84 -15.14
CA LYS A 26 -5.85 9.95 -15.69
C LYS A 26 -5.85 10.08 -17.22
N ALA A 27 -4.99 10.92 -17.77
CA ALA A 27 -4.87 11.11 -19.24
C ALA A 27 -4.46 9.81 -19.93
N GLU A 28 -3.67 8.95 -19.28
CA GLU A 28 -3.33 7.63 -19.78
C GLU A 28 -4.46 6.60 -19.58
N GLY A 29 -5.58 6.97 -18.96
CA GLY A 29 -6.77 6.13 -18.77
C GLY A 29 -6.88 5.47 -17.40
N GLY A 30 -6.07 5.86 -16.42
CA GLY A 30 -6.25 5.46 -15.03
C GLY A 30 -7.54 6.02 -14.46
N THR A 31 -8.27 5.22 -13.72
CA THR A 31 -9.58 5.58 -13.13
C THR A 31 -9.56 5.62 -11.62
N GLY A 32 -8.66 4.88 -10.97
CA GLY A 32 -8.54 4.83 -9.53
C GLY A 32 -7.16 4.39 -9.06
N LEU A 33 -6.86 4.65 -7.80
CA LEU A 33 -5.59 4.31 -7.18
C LEU A 33 -5.66 4.30 -5.65
N THR A 34 -4.69 3.63 -5.00
CA THR A 34 -4.41 3.81 -3.57
C THR A 34 -3.25 4.79 -3.42
N LEU A 35 -3.50 5.89 -2.71
CA LEU A 35 -2.47 6.86 -2.37
C LEU A 35 -1.96 6.57 -0.95
N VAL A 36 -0.65 6.33 -0.84
CA VAL A 36 -0.01 5.84 0.37
C VAL A 36 0.92 6.89 0.96
N THR A 37 0.91 7.03 2.30
CA THR A 37 1.76 7.98 3.02
C THR A 37 3.24 7.65 2.84
N LEU A 38 4.06 8.70 2.64
CA LEU A 38 5.53 8.64 2.69
C LEU A 38 6.06 9.21 4.01
N PRO A 39 7.29 8.86 4.39
CA PRO A 39 8.08 9.69 5.30
C PRO A 39 8.50 10.97 4.55
N TYR A 40 7.70 12.03 4.66
CA TYR A 40 7.96 13.31 4.01
C TYR A 40 9.16 14.02 4.65
N PRO A 41 10.16 14.48 3.87
CA PRO A 41 11.33 15.18 4.41
C PRO A 41 10.98 16.44 5.22
N GLU A 42 9.83 17.06 4.91
CA GLU A 42 9.33 18.26 5.60
C GLU A 42 8.73 17.96 6.98
N VAL A 43 8.48 16.68 7.28
CA VAL A 43 7.87 16.25 8.54
C VAL A 43 8.88 15.45 9.36
N GLN A 44 9.40 16.07 10.39
CA GLN A 44 10.23 15.36 11.37
C GLN A 44 9.32 14.65 12.38
N ILE A 45 9.49 13.35 12.52
CA ILE A 45 8.82 12.54 13.53
C ILE A 45 9.71 12.46 14.77
N THR A 46 9.28 13.07 15.84
CA THR A 46 9.94 13.07 17.16
C THR A 46 9.01 12.53 18.24
N ASP A 47 7.72 12.58 17.97
CA ASP A 47 6.64 12.06 18.79
C ASP A 47 5.58 11.42 17.88
N GLY A 48 4.74 10.55 18.45
CA GLY A 48 3.67 9.89 17.70
C GLY A 48 2.65 10.87 17.09
N GLU A 49 2.40 12.01 17.75
CA GLU A 49 1.45 13.01 17.22
C GLU A 49 1.95 13.71 15.93
N ASP A 50 3.27 13.67 15.65
CA ASP A 50 3.81 14.23 14.42
C ASP A 50 3.33 13.49 13.17
N PHE A 51 2.88 12.23 13.29
CA PHE A 51 2.29 11.47 12.17
C PHE A 51 1.05 12.15 11.58
N ARG A 52 0.29 12.93 12.38
CA ARG A 52 -0.84 13.70 11.84
C ARG A 52 -0.44 14.62 10.70
N LYS A 53 0.73 15.25 10.81
CA LYS A 53 1.25 16.15 9.76
C LYS A 53 1.52 15.39 8.46
N ALA A 54 2.11 14.19 8.56
CA ALA A 54 2.37 13.35 7.40
C ALA A 54 1.06 12.83 6.78
N PHE A 55 0.13 12.35 7.59
CA PHE A 55 -1.15 11.83 7.13
C PHE A 55 -2.02 12.92 6.50
N ASP A 56 -2.01 14.14 7.06
CA ASP A 56 -2.73 15.30 6.48
C ASP A 56 -2.24 15.65 5.08
N ILE A 57 -0.95 15.52 4.80
CA ILE A 57 -0.39 15.72 3.46
C ILE A 57 -0.99 14.71 2.47
N THR A 58 -0.98 13.41 2.84
CA THR A 58 -1.53 12.34 2.00
C THR A 58 -3.04 12.53 1.76
N VAL A 59 -3.80 12.82 2.82
CA VAL A 59 -5.24 13.09 2.74
C VAL A 59 -5.51 14.27 1.81
N GLY A 60 -4.76 15.38 1.95
CA GLY A 60 -4.92 16.56 1.10
C GLY A 60 -4.64 16.28 -0.38
N PHE A 61 -3.69 15.39 -0.71
CA PHE A 61 -3.49 14.93 -2.09
C PHE A 61 -4.62 14.04 -2.58
N SER A 62 -5.14 13.16 -1.72
CA SER A 62 -6.27 12.31 -2.05
C SER A 62 -7.52 13.10 -2.39
N GLU A 63 -7.83 14.14 -1.60
CA GLU A 63 -8.97 15.04 -1.85
C GLU A 63 -8.85 15.72 -3.21
N LYS A 64 -7.68 16.30 -3.52
CA LYS A 64 -7.41 16.93 -4.81
C LYS A 64 -7.51 15.95 -5.98
N GLY A 65 -7.08 14.70 -5.77
CA GLY A 65 -7.20 13.66 -6.79
C GLY A 65 -8.67 13.26 -7.03
N ARG A 66 -9.48 13.18 -5.97
CA ARG A 66 -10.93 12.95 -6.08
C ARG A 66 -11.63 14.10 -6.83
N GLU A 67 -11.20 15.36 -6.65
CA GLU A 67 -11.69 16.52 -7.43
C GLU A 67 -11.39 16.37 -8.93
N LEU A 68 -10.34 15.66 -9.30
CA LEU A 68 -10.08 15.29 -10.70
C LEU A 68 -11.02 14.20 -11.22
N GLY A 69 -11.86 13.61 -10.36
CA GLY A 69 -12.76 12.49 -10.70
C GLY A 69 -12.06 11.14 -10.74
N LEU A 70 -10.95 10.97 -10.00
CA LEU A 70 -10.33 9.66 -9.75
C LEU A 70 -10.98 9.00 -8.52
N ASN A 71 -11.13 7.68 -8.56
CA ASN A 71 -11.48 6.89 -7.38
C ASN A 71 -10.20 6.66 -6.56
N ILE A 72 -10.04 7.39 -5.45
CA ILE A 72 -8.83 7.31 -4.63
C ILE A 72 -9.15 6.72 -3.27
N HIS A 73 -8.49 5.62 -2.94
CA HIS A 73 -8.38 5.14 -1.58
C HIS A 73 -7.12 5.71 -0.94
N THR A 74 -7.21 6.03 0.35
CA THR A 74 -6.14 6.69 1.10
C THR A 74 -5.60 5.74 2.16
N ALA A 75 -4.33 5.40 2.07
CA ALA A 75 -3.61 4.60 3.05
C ALA A 75 -2.73 5.50 3.93
N VAL A 76 -2.89 5.41 5.24
CA VAL A 76 -2.05 6.13 6.20
C VAL A 76 -1.49 5.17 7.24
N GLY A 77 -0.20 5.28 7.50
CA GLY A 77 0.48 4.43 8.47
C GLY A 77 1.94 4.83 8.69
N PRO A 78 2.53 4.43 9.82
CA PRO A 78 3.93 4.67 10.09
C PRO A 78 4.82 3.72 9.28
N TYR A 79 5.57 4.26 8.34
CA TYR A 79 6.49 3.50 7.48
C TYR A 79 7.50 2.68 8.30
N PRO A 80 7.65 1.37 8.09
CA PRO A 80 8.37 0.51 9.03
C PRO A 80 9.86 0.81 9.17
N ILE A 81 10.52 1.33 8.12
CA ILE A 81 11.95 1.68 8.17
C ILE A 81 12.20 2.85 9.14
N LEU A 82 11.19 3.68 9.39
CA LEU A 82 11.29 4.78 10.34
C LEU A 82 11.62 4.31 11.76
N LEU A 83 11.15 3.11 12.16
CA LEU A 83 11.48 2.51 13.45
C LEU A 83 12.99 2.41 13.67
N ILE A 84 13.76 2.06 12.63
CA ILE A 84 15.22 1.94 12.71
C ILE A 84 15.84 3.31 13.05
N HIS A 85 15.47 4.35 12.32
CA HIS A 85 15.99 5.70 12.54
C HIS A 85 15.59 6.26 13.90
N LEU A 86 14.36 6.00 14.33
CA LEU A 86 13.91 6.39 15.67
C LEU A 86 14.65 5.62 16.77
N ALA A 87 14.95 4.32 16.55
CA ALA A 87 15.70 3.51 17.50
C ALA A 87 17.16 3.98 17.65
N GLU A 88 17.80 4.37 16.54
CA GLU A 88 19.15 4.97 16.58
C GLU A 88 19.17 6.30 17.35
N GLN A 89 18.10 7.09 17.23
CA GLN A 89 18.03 8.43 17.83
C GLN A 89 17.56 8.42 19.30
N TYR A 90 16.58 7.57 19.64
CA TYR A 90 15.86 7.62 20.93
C TYR A 90 15.92 6.31 21.71
N GLY A 91 16.49 5.25 21.15
CA GLY A 91 16.42 3.89 21.69
C GLY A 91 15.15 3.14 21.26
N LEU A 92 15.23 1.80 21.26
CA LEU A 92 14.21 0.93 20.68
C LEU A 92 12.83 1.06 21.34
N GLU A 93 12.79 1.10 22.68
CA GLU A 93 11.53 1.22 23.44
C GLU A 93 10.76 2.50 23.09
N ARG A 94 11.47 3.64 23.00
CA ARG A 94 10.85 4.91 22.62
C ARG A 94 10.42 4.91 21.15
N ALA A 95 11.24 4.35 20.26
CA ALA A 95 10.90 4.20 18.85
C ALA A 95 9.60 3.39 18.66
N GLU A 96 9.51 2.25 19.33
CA GLU A 96 8.31 1.40 19.30
C GLU A 96 7.07 2.14 19.80
N SER A 97 7.19 2.86 20.92
CA SER A 97 6.10 3.69 21.47
C SER A 97 5.63 4.77 20.48
N ILE A 98 6.55 5.45 19.78
CA ILE A 98 6.23 6.45 18.75
C ILE A 98 5.48 5.80 17.58
N MET A 99 5.96 4.64 17.09
CA MET A 99 5.33 3.92 15.99
C MET A 99 3.93 3.40 16.37
N MET A 100 3.75 2.85 17.57
CA MET A 100 2.44 2.43 18.08
C MET A 100 1.45 3.59 18.15
N ARG A 101 1.89 4.76 18.63
CA ARG A 101 1.02 5.96 18.62
C ARG A 101 0.68 6.37 17.18
N GLY A 102 1.60 6.21 16.22
CA GLY A 102 1.34 6.41 14.80
C GLY A 102 0.25 5.47 14.25
N MET A 103 0.23 4.20 14.70
CA MET A 103 -0.83 3.25 14.36
C MET A 103 -2.20 3.68 14.92
N GLU A 104 -2.26 4.14 16.18
CA GLU A 104 -3.49 4.65 16.77
C GLU A 104 -4.04 5.84 15.97
N ILE A 105 -3.17 6.78 15.58
CA ILE A 105 -3.56 7.93 14.76
C ILE A 105 -4.05 7.47 13.38
N ALA A 106 -3.41 6.47 12.77
CA ALA A 106 -3.88 5.92 11.50
C ALA A 106 -5.31 5.34 11.64
N ALA A 107 -5.57 4.61 12.73
CA ALA A 107 -6.90 4.10 13.05
C ALA A 107 -7.93 5.21 13.29
N GLU A 108 -7.54 6.31 13.98
CA GLU A 108 -8.39 7.50 14.13
C GLU A 108 -8.79 8.08 12.76
N TYR A 109 -7.83 8.18 11.80
CA TYR A 109 -8.11 8.67 10.45
C TYR A 109 -9.07 7.78 9.68
N VAL A 110 -8.97 6.46 9.86
CA VAL A 110 -9.93 5.51 9.28
C VAL A 110 -11.31 5.67 9.92
N ALA A 111 -11.40 5.72 11.24
CA ALA A 111 -12.64 5.88 11.97
C ALA A 111 -13.38 7.20 11.60
N ASP A 112 -12.62 8.28 11.37
CA ASP A 112 -13.13 9.58 10.95
C ASP A 112 -13.49 9.64 9.45
N GLY A 113 -13.21 8.55 8.70
CA GLY A 113 -13.43 8.49 7.26
C GLY A 113 -12.49 9.37 6.44
N ARG A 114 -11.36 9.76 6.99
CA ARG A 114 -10.30 10.53 6.31
C ARG A 114 -9.32 9.64 5.55
N ALA A 115 -9.16 8.38 6.00
CA ALA A 115 -8.44 7.32 5.33
C ALA A 115 -9.33 6.10 5.13
N ASP A 116 -8.94 5.18 4.25
CA ASP A 116 -9.70 3.99 3.90
C ASP A 116 -9.04 2.72 4.44
N LEU A 117 -7.72 2.75 4.70
CA LEU A 117 -6.95 1.61 5.22
C LEU A 117 -5.71 2.09 6.00
N ILE A 118 -5.17 1.20 6.83
CA ILE A 118 -3.90 1.42 7.53
C ILE A 118 -2.75 0.93 6.64
N GLY A 119 -1.78 1.80 6.33
CA GLY A 119 -0.63 1.44 5.49
C GLY A 119 0.15 2.63 4.89
N GLU A 120 1.37 2.38 4.43
CA GLU A 120 2.05 1.10 4.51
C GLU A 120 2.77 0.94 5.86
N VAL A 121 2.66 -0.25 6.40
CA VAL A 121 3.21 -0.65 7.69
C VAL A 121 3.92 -1.99 7.54
N GLY A 122 4.65 -2.47 8.53
CA GLY A 122 5.22 -3.81 8.42
C GLY A 122 6.67 -3.93 8.88
N ARG A 123 7.54 -4.48 8.02
CA ARG A 123 8.92 -4.85 8.34
C ARG A 123 9.91 -4.36 7.30
N PRO A 124 11.20 -4.15 7.66
CA PRO A 124 12.26 -3.94 6.67
C PRO A 124 12.39 -5.14 5.70
N HIS A 125 12.62 -4.83 4.42
CA HIS A 125 12.85 -5.85 3.38
C HIS A 125 14.35 -6.20 3.22
N PHE A 126 15.19 -5.78 4.17
CA PHE A 126 16.63 -6.02 4.22
C PHE A 126 17.03 -6.48 5.62
N GLU A 127 18.23 -7.03 5.73
CA GLU A 127 18.75 -7.60 6.98
C GLU A 127 18.95 -6.53 8.06
N VAL A 128 18.36 -6.76 9.22
CA VAL A 128 18.50 -5.94 10.44
C VAL A 128 18.65 -6.88 11.66
N SER A 129 18.91 -6.30 12.84
CA SER A 129 18.97 -7.09 14.07
C SER A 129 17.61 -7.69 14.45
N GLN A 130 17.65 -8.84 15.14
CA GLN A 130 16.42 -9.53 15.58
C GLN A 130 15.53 -8.63 16.46
N ASP A 131 16.13 -7.80 17.33
CA ASP A 131 15.39 -6.87 18.20
C ASP A 131 14.55 -5.87 17.38
N ILE A 132 15.07 -5.41 16.24
CA ILE A 132 14.34 -4.53 15.31
C ILE A 132 13.17 -5.30 14.67
N ILE A 133 13.40 -6.52 14.18
CA ILE A 133 12.34 -7.36 13.61
C ILE A 133 11.23 -7.62 14.65
N ASP A 134 11.61 -7.95 15.89
CA ASP A 134 10.65 -8.22 16.96
C ASP A 134 9.81 -6.97 17.29
N ALA A 135 10.43 -5.80 17.34
CA ALA A 135 9.72 -4.53 17.51
C ALA A 135 8.78 -4.22 16.34
N CYS A 136 9.25 -4.39 15.08
CA CYS A 136 8.40 -4.24 13.91
C CYS A 136 7.20 -5.19 13.96
N ASN A 137 7.39 -6.45 14.37
CA ASN A 137 6.31 -7.43 14.50
C ASN A 137 5.29 -7.02 15.57
N ARG A 138 5.73 -6.48 16.71
CA ARG A 138 4.80 -5.98 17.73
C ARG A 138 3.98 -4.78 17.25
N VAL A 139 4.64 -3.82 16.57
CA VAL A 139 3.96 -2.66 15.97
C VAL A 139 2.98 -3.10 14.88
N LEU A 140 3.39 -4.04 14.02
CA LEU A 140 2.53 -4.58 12.96
C LEU A 140 1.32 -5.33 13.53
N GLN A 141 1.53 -6.20 14.53
CA GLN A 141 0.43 -6.91 15.20
C GLN A 141 -0.58 -5.94 15.80
N TYR A 142 -0.09 -4.92 16.50
CA TYR A 142 -0.94 -3.87 17.05
C TYR A 142 -1.72 -3.10 15.97
N GLY A 143 -1.06 -2.80 14.82
CA GLY A 143 -1.74 -2.19 13.67
C GLY A 143 -2.83 -3.09 13.07
N MET A 144 -2.62 -4.41 13.02
CA MET A 144 -3.65 -5.36 12.58
C MET A 144 -4.82 -5.44 13.57
N ASP A 145 -4.56 -5.39 14.88
CA ASP A 145 -5.62 -5.35 15.91
C ASP A 145 -6.50 -4.10 15.72
N LEU A 146 -5.89 -2.94 15.55
CA LEU A 146 -6.60 -1.68 15.28
C LEU A 146 -7.37 -1.71 13.94
N ALA A 147 -6.80 -2.31 12.90
CA ALA A 147 -7.48 -2.48 11.61
C ALA A 147 -8.70 -3.39 11.71
N HIS A 148 -8.60 -4.47 12.49
CA HIS A 148 -9.75 -5.34 12.79
C HIS A 148 -10.87 -4.57 13.51
N GLU A 149 -10.54 -3.80 14.54
CA GLU A 149 -11.49 -2.98 15.30
C GLU A 149 -12.19 -1.95 14.41
N ASN A 150 -11.50 -1.42 13.41
CA ASN A 150 -12.03 -0.42 12.47
C ASN A 150 -12.57 -1.03 11.16
N ALA A 151 -12.60 -2.37 11.05
CA ALA A 151 -13.07 -3.11 9.88
C ALA A 151 -12.42 -2.66 8.55
N CYS A 152 -11.13 -2.30 8.57
CA CYS A 152 -10.37 -1.85 7.40
C CYS A 152 -9.25 -2.83 7.01
N ALA A 153 -8.71 -2.67 5.82
CA ALA A 153 -7.55 -3.42 5.34
C ALA A 153 -6.24 -2.87 5.92
N VAL A 154 -5.18 -3.71 5.85
CA VAL A 154 -3.80 -3.31 6.17
C VAL A 154 -2.93 -3.53 4.95
N MET A 155 -2.19 -2.50 4.52
CA MET A 155 -1.21 -2.60 3.44
C MET A 155 0.19 -2.79 4.02
N ILE A 156 0.88 -3.83 3.57
CA ILE A 156 2.11 -4.33 4.18
C ILE A 156 3.31 -4.10 3.28
N HIS A 157 4.32 -3.44 3.85
CA HIS A 157 5.71 -3.43 3.38
C HIS A 157 6.50 -4.50 4.15
N SER A 158 7.10 -5.45 3.44
CA SER A 158 7.92 -6.48 4.08
C SER A 158 8.86 -7.16 3.08
N GLU A 159 9.71 -8.03 3.58
CA GLU A 159 10.47 -8.99 2.80
C GLU A 159 9.56 -9.90 1.96
N SER A 160 10.15 -10.63 1.01
CA SER A 160 9.43 -11.55 0.11
C SER A 160 10.08 -12.93 0.12
N GLU A 161 10.10 -13.54 1.31
CA GLU A 161 10.57 -14.91 1.52
C GLU A 161 9.38 -15.88 1.43
N GLU A 162 9.63 -17.15 1.15
CA GLU A 162 8.59 -18.17 0.99
C GLU A 162 7.64 -18.31 2.19
N TRP A 163 8.09 -17.95 3.39
CA TRP A 163 7.31 -18.01 4.64
C TRP A 163 6.55 -16.70 4.94
N THR A 164 6.83 -15.61 4.24
CA THR A 164 6.31 -14.28 4.58
C THR A 164 4.79 -14.23 4.60
N ASP A 165 4.15 -14.67 3.51
CA ASP A 165 2.68 -14.59 3.40
C ASP A 165 1.97 -15.51 4.39
N ALA A 166 2.55 -16.69 4.68
CA ALA A 166 2.04 -17.58 5.73
C ALA A 166 2.08 -16.92 7.11
N ASN A 167 3.18 -16.24 7.43
CA ASN A 167 3.34 -15.53 8.69
C ASN A 167 2.39 -14.33 8.80
N LEU A 168 2.26 -13.51 7.73
CA LEU A 168 1.31 -12.40 7.69
C LEU A 168 -0.13 -12.88 7.86
N ALA A 169 -0.49 -13.99 7.23
CA ALA A 169 -1.81 -14.61 7.38
C ALA A 169 -2.06 -15.13 8.82
N GLU A 170 -1.05 -15.66 9.49
CA GLU A 170 -1.14 -16.08 10.90
C GLU A 170 -1.33 -14.86 11.82
N MET A 171 -0.56 -13.80 11.62
CA MET A 171 -0.70 -12.53 12.36
C MET A 171 -2.10 -11.94 12.17
N ALA A 172 -2.63 -11.93 10.96
CA ALA A 172 -3.99 -11.47 10.68
C ALA A 172 -5.04 -12.27 11.46
N ARG A 173 -4.95 -13.62 11.42
CA ARG A 173 -5.88 -14.48 12.18
C ARG A 173 -5.78 -14.27 13.69
N SER A 174 -4.57 -14.00 14.19
CA SER A 174 -4.36 -13.70 15.61
C SER A 174 -5.04 -12.40 16.05
N SER A 175 -5.16 -11.43 15.16
CA SER A 175 -5.94 -10.19 15.37
C SER A 175 -7.45 -10.36 15.09
N GLY A 176 -7.90 -11.54 14.66
CA GLY A 176 -9.28 -11.73 14.23
C GLY A 176 -9.60 -11.24 12.82
N MET A 177 -8.57 -10.81 12.05
CA MET A 177 -8.73 -10.40 10.65
C MET A 177 -8.81 -11.59 9.71
N GLU A 178 -9.58 -11.46 8.64
CA GLU A 178 -9.47 -12.36 7.49
C GLU A 178 -8.14 -12.06 6.75
N PRO A 179 -7.29 -13.07 6.43
CA PRO A 179 -6.02 -12.83 5.72
C PRO A 179 -6.16 -12.01 4.44
N ARG A 180 -7.30 -12.11 3.73
CA ARG A 180 -7.54 -11.32 2.51
C ARG A 180 -7.56 -9.80 2.75
N MET A 181 -7.78 -9.34 3.99
CA MET A 181 -7.73 -7.93 4.37
C MET A 181 -6.30 -7.43 4.56
N VAL A 182 -5.32 -8.30 4.50
CA VAL A 182 -3.90 -7.97 4.46
C VAL A 182 -3.46 -7.89 2.99
N VAL A 183 -3.02 -6.73 2.56
CA VAL A 183 -2.52 -6.49 1.21
C VAL A 183 -1.01 -6.44 1.25
N LYS A 184 -0.35 -7.40 0.63
CA LYS A 184 1.11 -7.42 0.48
C LYS A 184 1.50 -6.59 -0.74
N HIS A 185 1.98 -5.36 -0.51
CA HIS A 185 2.55 -4.54 -1.58
C HIS A 185 3.90 -5.10 -2.05
N SER A 186 4.30 -4.76 -3.27
CA SER A 186 5.52 -5.27 -3.92
C SER A 186 5.65 -6.79 -3.87
N SER A 187 4.49 -7.48 -3.97
CA SER A 187 4.43 -8.94 -3.92
C SER A 187 5.15 -9.56 -5.13
N PRO A 188 5.93 -10.62 -4.94
CA PRO A 188 6.27 -11.51 -6.03
C PRO A 188 4.99 -11.98 -6.77
N PRO A 189 5.11 -12.61 -7.94
CA PRO A 189 3.95 -13.12 -8.68
C PRO A 189 3.36 -14.38 -8.01
N TRP A 190 3.15 -14.31 -6.70
CA TRP A 190 2.49 -15.30 -5.86
C TRP A 190 1.01 -14.95 -5.81
N VAL A 191 0.19 -15.72 -6.50
CA VAL A 191 -1.24 -15.40 -6.68
C VAL A 191 -2.14 -16.63 -6.47
N THR A 192 -1.57 -17.80 -6.20
CA THR A 192 -2.35 -18.98 -5.86
C THR A 192 -2.64 -19.02 -4.35
N PRO A 193 -3.72 -19.67 -3.91
CA PRO A 193 -4.03 -19.79 -2.48
C PRO A 193 -2.91 -20.43 -1.65
N GLU A 194 -2.16 -21.36 -2.24
CA GLU A 194 -1.05 -22.05 -1.61
C GLU A 194 0.16 -21.13 -1.39
N GLU A 195 0.38 -20.17 -2.30
CA GLU A 195 1.45 -19.20 -2.21
C GLU A 195 1.10 -18.03 -1.26
N THR A 196 -0.13 -17.54 -1.34
CA THR A 196 -0.57 -16.34 -0.61
C THR A 196 -1.10 -16.62 0.79
N HIS A 197 -1.47 -17.86 1.10
CA HIS A 197 -2.15 -18.24 2.34
C HIS A 197 -3.40 -17.41 2.66
N GLY A 198 -3.97 -16.78 1.61
CA GLY A 198 -5.14 -15.91 1.67
C GLY A 198 -4.84 -14.41 1.79
N VAL A 199 -3.56 -14.00 1.89
CA VAL A 199 -3.13 -12.60 1.76
C VAL A 199 -3.40 -12.11 0.35
N THR A 200 -3.82 -10.87 0.17
CA THR A 200 -4.05 -10.29 -1.16
C THR A 200 -2.76 -9.70 -1.73
N PRO A 201 -2.26 -10.19 -2.87
CA PRO A 201 -1.04 -9.68 -3.46
C PRO A 201 -1.30 -8.45 -4.32
N SER A 202 -0.44 -7.43 -4.17
CA SER A 202 -0.28 -6.31 -5.10
C SER A 202 1.05 -6.48 -5.83
N VAL A 203 0.97 -6.74 -7.15
CA VAL A 203 2.11 -7.18 -7.96
C VAL A 203 2.65 -5.99 -8.75
N PRO A 204 3.97 -5.71 -8.68
CA PRO A 204 4.58 -4.65 -9.48
C PRO A 204 4.33 -4.82 -10.97
N ALA A 205 3.93 -3.75 -11.65
CA ALA A 205 3.45 -3.75 -13.05
C ALA A 205 4.57 -3.96 -14.08
N SER A 206 5.60 -4.78 -13.76
CA SER A 206 6.59 -5.22 -14.72
C SER A 206 6.00 -6.28 -15.67
N ARG A 207 6.39 -6.26 -16.94
CA ARG A 207 5.87 -7.22 -17.94
C ARG A 207 6.12 -8.68 -17.55
N LYS A 208 7.27 -8.94 -16.91
CA LYS A 208 7.64 -10.28 -16.48
C LYS A 208 6.74 -10.77 -15.36
N LEU A 209 6.60 -9.97 -14.28
CA LEU A 209 5.82 -10.36 -13.10
C LEU A 209 4.34 -10.50 -13.43
N ILE A 210 3.77 -9.57 -14.22
CA ILE A 210 2.37 -9.67 -14.65
C ILE A 210 2.11 -10.97 -15.41
N ARG A 211 2.93 -11.32 -16.42
CA ARG A 211 2.73 -12.54 -17.18
C ARG A 211 2.89 -13.80 -16.35
N GLU A 212 3.83 -13.78 -15.43
CA GLU A 212 4.01 -14.88 -14.49
C GLU A 212 2.78 -15.03 -13.57
N ALA A 213 2.29 -13.95 -12.99
CA ALA A 213 1.07 -13.96 -12.17
C ALA A 213 -0.14 -14.44 -12.99
N LEU A 214 -0.34 -13.90 -14.21
CA LEU A 214 -1.43 -14.29 -15.10
C LEU A 214 -1.36 -15.77 -15.53
N SER A 215 -0.20 -16.39 -15.55
CA SER A 215 -0.07 -17.82 -15.84
C SER A 215 -0.58 -18.71 -14.71
N LYS A 216 -0.69 -18.16 -13.49
CA LYS A 216 -1.10 -18.88 -12.27
C LYS A 216 -2.54 -18.55 -11.83
N GLY A 217 -2.97 -17.28 -11.98
CA GLY A 217 -4.28 -16.86 -11.50
C GLY A 217 -4.66 -15.44 -11.89
N ARG A 218 -5.78 -14.96 -11.31
CA ARG A 218 -6.37 -13.63 -11.57
C ARG A 218 -6.74 -12.89 -10.28
N HIS A 219 -6.35 -13.44 -9.12
CA HIS A 219 -6.68 -12.83 -7.83
C HIS A 219 -5.48 -12.03 -7.30
N PHE A 220 -5.23 -10.88 -7.92
CA PHE A 220 -4.18 -9.94 -7.52
C PHE A 220 -4.48 -8.54 -8.05
N MET A 221 -3.88 -7.53 -7.45
CA MET A 221 -3.88 -6.16 -7.92
C MET A 221 -2.55 -5.83 -8.60
N LEU A 222 -2.49 -4.70 -9.31
CA LEU A 222 -1.29 -4.19 -9.95
C LEU A 222 -0.89 -2.87 -9.33
N GLU A 223 0.41 -2.65 -9.21
CA GLU A 223 0.95 -1.41 -8.66
C GLU A 223 2.14 -0.89 -9.45
N THR A 224 2.40 0.43 -9.34
CA THR A 224 3.63 1.03 -9.83
C THR A 224 4.67 1.19 -8.75
N ASP A 225 4.27 1.32 -7.50
CA ASP A 225 5.10 1.85 -6.43
C ASP A 225 5.77 3.18 -6.84
N PHE A 226 5.01 4.01 -7.56
CA PHE A 226 5.49 5.31 -8.03
C PHE A 226 5.75 6.22 -6.84
N ILE A 227 6.99 6.69 -6.71
CA ILE A 227 7.38 7.71 -5.74
C ILE A 227 7.63 9.02 -6.49
N ASP A 228 6.85 10.05 -6.15
CA ASP A 228 6.95 11.38 -6.76
C ASP A 228 8.14 12.18 -6.18
N ASP A 229 9.35 11.63 -6.37
CA ASP A 229 10.59 12.23 -5.89
C ASP A 229 11.46 12.72 -7.07
N PRO A 230 11.60 14.05 -7.26
CA PRO A 230 12.42 14.61 -8.33
C PRO A 230 13.89 14.21 -8.27
N ALA A 231 14.41 13.86 -7.10
CA ALA A 231 15.80 13.39 -6.93
C ALA A 231 16.02 11.95 -7.41
N ARG A 232 14.94 11.17 -7.58
CA ARG A 232 14.98 9.76 -7.98
C ARG A 232 14.04 9.44 -9.17
N PRO A 233 14.11 10.17 -10.29
CA PRO A 233 13.11 10.06 -11.36
C PRO A 233 13.11 8.72 -12.10
N THR A 234 14.13 7.88 -11.92
CA THR A 234 14.31 6.60 -12.63
C THR A 234 14.32 5.37 -11.73
N SER A 235 14.18 5.53 -10.42
CA SER A 235 14.27 4.43 -9.44
C SER A 235 13.03 3.55 -9.37
N ILE A 236 11.94 3.96 -9.99
CA ILE A 236 10.60 3.38 -9.88
C ILE A 236 9.88 3.40 -11.22
N MET A 237 8.76 2.70 -11.31
CA MET A 237 7.92 2.73 -12.49
C MET A 237 7.26 4.10 -12.66
N ALA A 238 7.05 4.53 -13.91
CA ALA A 238 6.30 5.74 -14.19
C ALA A 238 4.83 5.59 -13.78
N VAL A 239 4.22 6.66 -13.30
CA VAL A 239 2.80 6.70 -12.89
C VAL A 239 1.83 6.19 -13.97
N THR A 240 2.23 6.22 -15.24
CA THR A 240 1.44 5.71 -16.40
C THR A 240 1.63 4.22 -16.67
N THR A 241 2.44 3.52 -15.86
CA THR A 241 2.79 2.12 -16.19
C THR A 241 1.60 1.19 -16.06
N VAL A 242 0.85 1.22 -14.95
CA VAL A 242 -0.34 0.36 -14.80
C VAL A 242 -1.36 0.62 -15.91
N PRO A 243 -1.78 1.86 -16.22
CA PRO A 243 -2.68 2.12 -17.34
C PRO A 243 -2.19 1.55 -18.67
N LYS A 244 -0.92 1.73 -19.00
CA LYS A 244 -0.33 1.20 -20.24
C LYS A 244 -0.31 -0.33 -20.28
N ARG A 245 -0.03 -0.97 -19.12
CA ARG A 245 0.01 -2.43 -19.03
C ARG A 245 -1.37 -3.03 -19.20
N VAL A 246 -2.36 -2.56 -18.43
CA VAL A 246 -3.73 -3.09 -18.50
C VAL A 246 -4.31 -2.92 -19.90
N LYS A 247 -4.20 -1.72 -20.49
CA LYS A 247 -4.66 -1.49 -21.88
C LYS A 247 -3.95 -2.38 -22.89
N GLY A 248 -2.63 -2.54 -22.77
CA GLY A 248 -1.85 -3.38 -23.67
C GLY A 248 -2.28 -4.86 -23.60
N LEU A 249 -2.39 -5.42 -22.40
CA LEU A 249 -2.81 -6.80 -22.17
C LEU A 249 -4.24 -7.06 -22.66
N PHE A 250 -5.15 -6.11 -22.40
CA PHE A 250 -6.53 -6.20 -22.91
C PHE A 250 -6.58 -6.15 -24.43
N THR A 251 -5.85 -5.23 -25.07
CA THR A 251 -5.81 -5.09 -26.53
C THR A 251 -5.22 -6.32 -27.21
N THR A 252 -4.24 -6.98 -26.61
CA THR A 252 -3.64 -8.22 -27.14
C THR A 252 -4.44 -9.48 -26.80
N GLY A 253 -5.51 -9.37 -25.99
CA GLY A 253 -6.32 -10.51 -25.55
C GLY A 253 -5.62 -11.39 -24.51
N GLU A 254 -4.55 -10.91 -23.87
CA GLU A 254 -3.88 -11.61 -22.75
C GLU A 254 -4.74 -11.59 -21.48
N ILE A 255 -5.63 -10.61 -21.35
CA ILE A 255 -6.65 -10.52 -20.30
C ILE A 255 -8.01 -10.17 -20.91
N SER A 256 -9.07 -10.70 -20.31
CA SER A 256 -10.46 -10.39 -20.65
C SER A 256 -10.95 -9.12 -19.96
N GLU A 257 -12.14 -8.63 -20.37
CA GLU A 257 -12.81 -7.55 -19.65
C GLU A 257 -13.13 -7.94 -18.20
N GLU A 258 -13.56 -9.17 -17.96
CA GLU A 258 -13.81 -9.71 -16.63
C GLU A 258 -12.54 -9.69 -15.75
N ASP A 259 -11.37 -10.04 -16.35
CA ASP A 259 -10.09 -9.97 -15.62
C ASP A 259 -9.75 -8.53 -15.23
N VAL A 260 -10.01 -7.55 -16.12
CA VAL A 260 -9.78 -6.13 -15.82
C VAL A 260 -10.67 -5.68 -14.66
N TYR A 261 -11.97 -5.98 -14.73
CA TYR A 261 -12.90 -5.64 -13.64
C TYR A 261 -12.46 -6.28 -12.33
N ARG A 262 -12.11 -7.57 -12.34
CA ARG A 262 -11.66 -8.29 -11.14
C ARG A 262 -10.44 -7.63 -10.50
N MET A 263 -9.38 -7.39 -11.27
CA MET A 263 -8.11 -6.86 -10.75
C MET A 263 -8.17 -5.36 -10.39
N CYS A 264 -8.97 -4.58 -11.13
CA CYS A 264 -8.94 -3.12 -11.05
C CYS A 264 -10.19 -2.51 -10.38
N GLN A 265 -11.20 -3.30 -10.06
CA GLN A 265 -12.42 -2.84 -9.42
C GLN A 265 -12.87 -3.75 -8.28
N ASP A 266 -13.18 -5.03 -8.57
CA ASP A 266 -13.83 -5.89 -7.58
C ASP A 266 -12.93 -6.15 -6.36
N ILE A 267 -11.63 -6.43 -6.58
CA ILE A 267 -10.68 -6.64 -5.49
C ILE A 267 -10.49 -5.34 -4.68
N PRO A 268 -10.10 -4.18 -5.28
CA PRO A 268 -9.99 -2.92 -4.54
C PRO A 268 -11.27 -2.54 -3.78
N GLU A 269 -12.44 -2.63 -4.42
CA GLU A 269 -13.72 -2.29 -3.78
C GLU A 269 -14.05 -3.22 -2.60
N SER A 270 -13.71 -4.51 -2.71
CA SER A 270 -13.93 -5.48 -1.64
C SER A 270 -13.04 -5.26 -0.41
N LEU A 271 -11.89 -4.62 -0.59
CA LEU A 271 -10.89 -4.36 0.44
C LEU A 271 -11.07 -2.96 1.07
N TYR A 272 -11.28 -1.96 0.23
CA TYR A 272 -11.20 -0.54 0.59
C TYR A 272 -12.54 0.20 0.48
N GLY A 273 -13.53 -0.40 -0.19
CA GLY A 273 -14.86 0.20 -0.31
C GLY A 273 -15.48 0.42 1.06
N ARG A 274 -15.97 1.63 1.32
CA ARG A 274 -16.66 1.93 2.58
C ARG A 274 -17.93 1.10 2.68
N ARG A 275 -18.07 0.39 3.77
CA ARG A 275 -19.26 -0.39 4.12
C ARG A 275 -20.33 0.48 4.75
#